data_18fe245c605424b8e49c6360fec2a1fa
#
_entry.id   18fe245c605424b8e49c6360fec2a1fa
#
_cell.length_a   1.000
_cell.length_b   1.000
_cell.length_c   1.000
_cell.angle_alpha   90.00
_cell.angle_beta   90.00
_cell.angle_gamma   90.00
#
_symmetry.space_group_name_H-M   'P 1'
#
loop_
_entity.id
_entity.type
_entity.pdbx_description
1 polymer ?
#
loop_
_entity_poly.entity_id
_entity_poly.type
_entity_poly.pdbx_seq_one_letter_code
_entity_poly.pdbx_strand_id
1 'polypeptide(L)'
;MTVAENIAIPFREHTDLPLALIEELTATKIALVGLPPEAGRKIPSELSGGMKKRAGLARALALDPEILFLDEPTAGLDPIGAAAFDSLIRNLQQTLGLTVVMVTHDVDSLHAICDRIAVLIDKRIMVGTMESLLQETHPWIRAYFHGPRGRAAIAGR
;
A
#
# COMPACT_ATOMS: atom_id res chain seq x y z
N MET A 1 -12.10 2.70 19.72
CA MET A 1 -12.49 1.72 18.70
C MET A 1 -11.36 0.72 18.49
N THR A 2 -11.71 -0.56 18.47
CA THR A 2 -10.78 -1.65 18.14
C THR A 2 -10.45 -1.67 16.64
N VAL A 3 -9.48 -2.48 16.24
CA VAL A 3 -9.14 -2.70 14.83
C VAL A 3 -10.33 -3.30 14.07
N ALA A 4 -11.00 -4.29 14.64
CA ALA A 4 -12.18 -4.90 14.01
C ALA A 4 -13.31 -3.89 13.81
N GLU A 5 -13.61 -3.05 14.82
CA GLU A 5 -14.59 -1.99 14.70
C GLU A 5 -14.22 -0.98 13.58
N ASN A 6 -12.95 -0.61 13.45
CA ASN A 6 -12.46 0.26 12.39
C ASN A 6 -12.66 -0.34 10.97
N ILE A 7 -12.36 -1.64 10.83
CA ILE A 7 -12.53 -2.35 9.54
C ILE A 7 -14.02 -2.57 9.22
N ALA A 8 -14.86 -2.70 10.24
CA ALA A 8 -16.30 -2.86 10.09
C ALA A 8 -17.05 -1.57 9.66
N ILE A 9 -16.45 -0.38 9.85
CA ILE A 9 -17.11 0.89 9.52
C ILE A 9 -17.65 0.92 8.09
N PRO A 10 -16.86 0.65 7.02
CA PRO A 10 -17.38 0.72 5.67
C PRO A 10 -18.60 -0.18 5.43
N PHE A 11 -18.61 -1.38 6.01
CA PHE A 11 -19.75 -2.27 5.90
C PHE A 11 -21.00 -1.68 6.55
N ARG A 12 -20.86 -1.11 7.77
CA ARG A 12 -21.98 -0.53 8.52
C ARG A 12 -22.56 0.73 7.87
N GLU A 13 -21.71 1.53 7.25
CA GLU A 13 -22.10 2.81 6.64
C GLU A 13 -22.66 2.66 5.22
N HIS A 14 -22.27 1.60 4.50
CA HIS A 14 -22.56 1.48 3.07
C HIS A 14 -23.30 0.20 2.68
N THR A 15 -23.69 -0.64 3.66
CA THR A 15 -24.43 -1.88 3.38
C THR A 15 -25.49 -2.13 4.44
N ASP A 16 -26.51 -2.91 4.10
CA ASP A 16 -27.55 -3.40 5.01
C ASP A 16 -27.26 -4.84 5.49
N LEU A 17 -26.00 -5.24 5.58
CA LEU A 17 -25.60 -6.58 5.96
C LEU A 17 -25.91 -6.86 7.45
N PRO A 18 -26.35 -8.09 7.80
CA PRO A 18 -26.50 -8.49 9.19
C PRO A 18 -25.17 -8.41 9.96
N LEU A 19 -25.24 -8.06 11.25
CA LEU A 19 -24.05 -7.90 12.09
C LEU A 19 -23.14 -9.12 12.09
N ALA A 20 -23.70 -10.33 12.17
CA ALA A 20 -22.92 -11.56 12.14
C ALA A 20 -22.09 -11.71 10.86
N LEU A 21 -22.64 -11.32 9.70
CA LEU A 21 -21.91 -11.35 8.43
C LEU A 21 -20.83 -10.28 8.37
N ILE A 22 -21.08 -9.08 8.92
CA ILE A 22 -20.07 -8.02 9.04
C ILE A 22 -18.89 -8.51 9.89
N GLU A 23 -19.13 -9.23 10.98
CA GLU A 23 -18.08 -9.79 11.82
C GLU A 23 -17.24 -10.84 11.08
N GLU A 24 -17.86 -11.74 10.31
CA GLU A 24 -17.15 -12.72 9.47
C GLU A 24 -16.31 -12.05 8.37
N LEU A 25 -16.89 -11.09 7.65
CA LEU A 25 -16.18 -10.33 6.62
C LEU A 25 -15.00 -9.54 7.22
N THR A 26 -15.21 -8.93 8.38
CA THR A 26 -14.15 -8.21 9.10
C THR A 26 -12.99 -9.14 9.47
N ALA A 27 -13.29 -10.33 10.01
CA ALA A 27 -12.26 -11.33 10.33
C ALA A 27 -11.50 -11.77 9.06
N THR A 28 -12.22 -11.96 7.96
CA THR A 28 -11.62 -12.28 6.65
C THR A 28 -10.67 -11.17 6.17
N LYS A 29 -11.04 -9.88 6.29
CA LYS A 29 -10.18 -8.76 5.90
C LYS A 29 -8.95 -8.64 6.80
N ILE A 30 -9.06 -8.95 8.10
CA ILE A 30 -7.93 -9.03 9.03
C ILE A 30 -6.93 -10.09 8.57
N ALA A 31 -7.40 -11.29 8.26
CA ALA A 31 -6.58 -12.39 7.78
C ALA A 31 -5.95 -12.09 6.40
N LEU A 32 -6.70 -11.46 5.49
CA LEU A 32 -6.27 -11.11 4.14
C LEU A 32 -5.02 -10.23 4.12
N VAL A 33 -4.88 -9.33 5.09
CA VAL A 33 -3.69 -8.46 5.22
C VAL A 33 -2.59 -9.06 6.10
N GLY A 34 -2.73 -10.32 6.52
CA GLY A 34 -1.75 -11.03 7.33
C GLY A 34 -1.65 -10.52 8.77
N LEU A 35 -2.74 -9.98 9.32
CA LEU A 35 -2.83 -9.69 10.75
C LEU A 35 -3.32 -10.95 11.49
N PRO A 36 -2.79 -11.21 12.69
CA PRO A 36 -3.29 -12.31 13.52
C PRO A 36 -4.70 -11.97 14.06
N PRO A 37 -5.58 -12.98 14.27
CA PRO A 37 -6.98 -12.75 14.67
C PRO A 37 -7.13 -11.89 15.94
N GLU A 38 -6.22 -12.03 16.90
CA GLU A 38 -6.21 -11.26 18.15
C GLU A 38 -5.95 -9.76 17.93
N ALA A 39 -5.37 -9.37 16.80
CA ALA A 39 -5.19 -7.95 16.47
C ALA A 39 -6.53 -7.23 16.30
N GLY A 40 -7.59 -7.94 15.91
CA GLY A 40 -8.92 -7.37 15.78
C GLY A 40 -9.46 -6.78 17.08
N ARG A 41 -9.07 -7.32 18.24
CA ARG A 41 -9.52 -6.89 19.56
C ARG A 41 -8.71 -5.72 20.13
N LYS A 42 -7.54 -5.41 19.55
CA LYS A 42 -6.66 -4.33 19.99
C LYS A 42 -7.15 -2.98 19.51
N ILE A 43 -6.79 -1.93 20.22
CA ILE A 43 -6.94 -0.56 19.74
C ILE A 43 -5.69 -0.17 18.93
N PRO A 44 -5.77 0.80 17.99
CA PRO A 44 -4.64 1.17 17.13
C PRO A 44 -3.36 1.56 17.87
N SER A 45 -3.45 2.10 19.10
CA SER A 45 -2.28 2.46 19.92
C SER A 45 -1.47 1.25 20.40
N GLU A 46 -2.06 0.06 20.43
CA GLU A 46 -1.42 -1.20 20.86
C GLU A 46 -0.75 -1.94 19.68
N LEU A 47 -0.84 -1.41 18.48
CA LEU A 47 -0.27 -2.01 17.28
C LEU A 47 1.10 -1.42 16.95
N SER A 48 1.97 -2.24 16.37
CA SER A 48 3.19 -1.74 15.71
C SER A 48 2.84 -0.86 14.49
N GLY A 49 3.80 -0.08 13.99
CA GLY A 49 3.62 0.73 12.79
C GLY A 49 3.13 -0.07 11.59
N GLY A 50 3.78 -1.21 11.32
CA GLY A 50 3.39 -2.12 10.24
C GLY A 50 1.99 -2.72 10.43
N MET A 51 1.63 -3.11 11.64
CA MET A 51 0.27 -3.60 11.93
C MET A 51 -0.80 -2.52 11.73
N LYS A 52 -0.50 -1.25 12.09
CA LYS A 52 -1.41 -0.11 11.82
C LYS A 52 -1.64 0.07 10.32
N LYS A 53 -0.57 0.02 9.51
CA LYS A 53 -0.64 0.11 8.05
C LYS A 53 -1.49 -1.02 7.47
N ARG A 54 -1.29 -2.26 7.93
CA ARG A 54 -2.08 -3.43 7.52
C ARG A 54 -3.57 -3.29 7.93
N ALA A 55 -3.86 -2.79 9.12
CA ALA A 55 -5.24 -2.54 9.54
C ALA A 55 -5.92 -1.46 8.69
N GLY A 56 -5.20 -0.38 8.34
CA GLY A 56 -5.67 0.64 7.40
C GLY A 56 -5.96 0.06 6.02
N LEU A 57 -5.09 -0.81 5.52
CA LEU A 57 -5.27 -1.53 4.25
C LEU A 57 -6.50 -2.45 4.29
N ALA A 58 -6.69 -3.22 5.38
CA ALA A 58 -7.87 -4.07 5.56
C ALA A 58 -9.18 -3.26 5.51
N ARG A 59 -9.20 -2.08 6.14
CA ARG A 59 -10.34 -1.17 6.09
C ARG A 59 -10.58 -0.63 4.69
N ALA A 60 -9.53 -0.25 3.97
CA ALA A 60 -9.64 0.23 2.59
C ALA A 60 -10.17 -0.86 1.63
N LEU A 61 -9.88 -2.12 1.93
CA LEU A 61 -10.34 -3.28 1.16
C LEU A 61 -11.72 -3.84 1.61
N ALA A 62 -12.37 -3.22 2.60
CA ALA A 62 -13.59 -3.78 3.19
C ALA A 62 -14.68 -4.03 2.15
N LEU A 63 -14.93 -3.08 1.26
CA LEU A 63 -15.98 -3.15 0.25
C LEU A 63 -15.52 -3.69 -1.11
N ASP A 64 -14.42 -4.42 -1.16
CA ASP A 64 -13.85 -5.02 -2.38
C ASP A 64 -13.73 -4.00 -3.55
N PRO A 65 -12.99 -2.90 -3.36
CA PRO A 65 -12.87 -1.85 -4.37
C PRO A 65 -12.12 -2.37 -5.60
N GLU A 66 -12.45 -1.86 -6.79
CA GLU A 66 -11.68 -2.11 -8.02
C GLU A 66 -10.40 -1.28 -8.08
N ILE A 67 -10.39 -0.12 -7.41
CA ILE A 67 -9.26 0.82 -7.37
C ILE A 67 -8.90 1.11 -5.92
N LEU A 68 -7.63 0.93 -5.59
CA LEU A 68 -7.07 1.21 -4.27
C LEU A 68 -6.09 2.38 -4.36
N PHE A 69 -6.34 3.44 -3.57
CA PHE A 69 -5.44 4.58 -3.44
C PHE A 69 -4.63 4.46 -2.15
N LEU A 70 -3.31 4.58 -2.27
CA LEU A 70 -2.37 4.51 -1.16
C LEU A 70 -1.51 5.77 -1.14
N ASP A 71 -1.45 6.44 0.00
CA ASP A 71 -0.61 7.61 0.22
C ASP A 71 0.49 7.27 1.22
N GLU A 72 1.75 7.29 0.76
CA GLU A 72 2.95 6.95 1.52
C GLU A 72 2.78 5.67 2.36
N PRO A 73 2.44 4.52 1.74
CA PRO A 73 2.04 3.34 2.48
C PRO A 73 3.17 2.74 3.33
N THR A 74 4.43 2.87 2.92
CA THR A 74 5.60 2.34 3.62
C THR A 74 6.27 3.35 4.56
N ALA A 75 5.81 4.62 4.57
CA ALA A 75 6.40 5.66 5.41
C ALA A 75 6.43 5.28 6.90
N GLY A 76 7.59 5.44 7.53
CA GLY A 76 7.79 5.13 8.95
C GLY A 76 7.98 3.65 9.28
N LEU A 77 8.09 2.78 8.27
CA LEU A 77 8.50 1.39 8.43
C LEU A 77 10.02 1.27 8.30
N ASP A 78 10.59 0.26 8.97
CA ASP A 78 11.95 -0.17 8.68
C ASP A 78 12.03 -0.84 7.29
N PRO A 79 13.21 -0.98 6.67
CA PRO A 79 13.35 -1.52 5.31
C PRO A 79 12.74 -2.92 5.14
N ILE A 80 12.82 -3.79 6.14
CA ILE A 80 12.27 -5.15 6.08
C ILE A 80 10.74 -5.07 6.12
N GLY A 81 10.19 -4.23 6.99
CA GLY A 81 8.75 -3.99 7.10
C GLY A 81 8.17 -3.34 5.85
N ALA A 82 8.89 -2.41 5.22
CA ALA A 82 8.51 -1.78 3.96
C ALA A 82 8.44 -2.82 2.83
N ALA A 83 9.50 -3.61 2.63
CA ALA A 83 9.54 -4.66 1.62
C ALA A 83 8.43 -5.72 1.82
N ALA A 84 8.15 -6.10 3.07
CA ALA A 84 7.06 -7.03 3.39
C ALA A 84 5.67 -6.41 3.11
N PHE A 85 5.51 -5.10 3.27
CA PHE A 85 4.27 -4.39 2.97
C PHE A 85 4.08 -4.26 1.44
N ASP A 86 5.12 -3.92 0.69
CA ASP A 86 5.12 -3.88 -0.77
C ASP A 86 4.75 -5.24 -1.37
N SER A 87 5.35 -6.31 -0.87
CA SER A 87 5.03 -7.68 -1.27
C SER A 87 3.56 -8.02 -1.00
N LEU A 88 3.01 -7.58 0.13
CA LEU A 88 1.58 -7.74 0.44
C LEU A 88 0.70 -7.01 -0.58
N ILE A 89 1.00 -5.74 -0.89
CA ILE A 89 0.26 -4.96 -1.89
C ILE A 89 0.30 -5.66 -3.24
N ARG A 90 1.48 -6.11 -3.69
CA ARG A 90 1.65 -6.80 -4.97
C ARG A 90 0.83 -8.10 -5.02
N ASN A 91 0.86 -8.90 -3.96
CA ASN A 91 0.08 -10.13 -3.88
C ASN A 91 -1.44 -9.87 -3.92
N LEU A 92 -1.91 -8.86 -3.17
CA LEU A 92 -3.32 -8.47 -3.17
C LEU A 92 -3.75 -7.96 -4.55
N GLN A 93 -2.94 -7.13 -5.20
CA GLN A 93 -3.18 -6.63 -6.54
C GLN A 93 -3.37 -7.79 -7.54
N GLN A 94 -2.47 -8.77 -7.51
CA GLN A 94 -2.52 -9.92 -8.41
C GLN A 94 -3.70 -10.86 -8.10
N THR A 95 -3.95 -11.12 -6.82
CA THR A 95 -4.98 -12.09 -6.40
C THR A 95 -6.39 -11.54 -6.55
N LEU A 96 -6.58 -10.26 -6.27
CA LEU A 96 -7.90 -9.60 -6.31
C LEU A 96 -8.15 -8.85 -7.63
N GLY A 97 -7.17 -8.74 -8.51
CA GLY A 97 -7.29 -7.99 -9.77
C GLY A 97 -7.41 -6.47 -9.57
N LEU A 98 -6.84 -5.93 -8.49
CA LEU A 98 -6.95 -4.52 -8.14
C LEU A 98 -6.15 -3.63 -9.09
N THR A 99 -6.67 -2.44 -9.35
CA THR A 99 -5.85 -1.31 -9.82
C THR A 99 -5.35 -0.53 -8.60
N VAL A 100 -4.03 -0.49 -8.40
CA VAL A 100 -3.42 0.25 -7.28
C VAL A 100 -2.81 1.55 -7.79
N VAL A 101 -3.21 2.66 -7.19
CA VAL A 101 -2.59 3.98 -7.39
C VAL A 101 -1.90 4.37 -6.10
N MET A 102 -0.57 4.50 -6.16
CA MET A 102 0.24 4.80 -4.99
C MET A 102 0.98 6.13 -5.16
N VAL A 103 0.93 6.97 -4.14
CA VAL A 103 1.80 8.14 -4.01
C VAL A 103 2.93 7.78 -3.05
N THR A 104 4.17 7.89 -3.50
CA THR A 104 5.34 7.63 -2.66
C THR A 104 6.57 8.37 -3.18
N HIS A 105 7.52 8.61 -2.30
CA HIS A 105 8.86 9.07 -2.63
C HIS A 105 9.93 7.97 -2.41
N ASP A 106 9.51 6.76 -2.10
CA ASP A 106 10.41 5.62 -1.88
C ASP A 106 10.73 4.95 -3.21
N VAL A 107 11.99 5.07 -3.65
CA VAL A 107 12.47 4.52 -4.91
C VAL A 107 12.46 3.00 -4.91
N ASP A 108 12.69 2.37 -3.76
CA ASP A 108 12.66 0.91 -3.62
C ASP A 108 11.25 0.37 -3.88
N SER A 109 10.22 0.98 -3.29
CA SER A 109 8.81 0.64 -3.57
C SER A 109 8.43 0.88 -5.03
N LEU A 110 8.83 2.04 -5.62
CA LEU A 110 8.59 2.32 -7.05
C LEU A 110 9.16 1.22 -7.95
N HIS A 111 10.36 0.75 -7.64
CA HIS A 111 11.03 -0.28 -8.42
C HIS A 111 10.44 -1.68 -8.19
N ALA A 112 10.03 -1.98 -6.94
CA ALA A 112 9.61 -3.32 -6.56
C ALA A 112 8.19 -3.68 -7.06
N ILE A 113 7.25 -2.72 -7.02
CA ILE A 113 5.84 -3.03 -7.22
C ILE A 113 5.11 -2.17 -8.26
N CYS A 114 5.72 -1.11 -8.81
CA CYS A 114 5.05 -0.25 -9.78
C CYS A 114 5.28 -0.71 -11.22
N ASP A 115 4.19 -0.95 -11.96
CA ASP A 115 4.25 -1.25 -13.39
C ASP A 115 4.43 0.03 -14.22
N ARG A 116 3.86 1.16 -13.75
CA ARG A 116 3.97 2.49 -14.36
C ARG A 116 4.19 3.53 -13.28
N ILE A 117 4.99 4.52 -13.58
CA ILE A 117 5.35 5.61 -12.67
C ILE A 117 4.98 6.94 -13.34
N ALA A 118 4.26 7.78 -12.60
CA ALA A 118 3.94 9.14 -12.99
C ALA A 118 4.77 10.12 -12.16
N VAL A 119 5.59 10.93 -12.81
CA VAL A 119 6.42 11.94 -12.16
C VAL A 119 5.87 13.33 -12.48
N LEU A 120 5.55 14.10 -11.44
CA LEU A 120 5.09 15.48 -11.58
C LEU A 120 6.30 16.44 -11.52
N ILE A 121 6.65 17.06 -12.65
CA ILE A 121 7.76 18.01 -12.76
C ILE A 121 7.29 19.21 -13.57
N ASP A 122 7.64 20.42 -13.12
CA ASP A 122 7.34 21.69 -13.82
C ASP A 122 5.87 21.82 -14.25
N LYS A 123 4.96 21.39 -13.38
CA LYS A 123 3.50 21.37 -13.63
C LYS A 123 3.08 20.46 -14.80
N ARG A 124 3.91 19.51 -15.18
CA ARG A 124 3.62 18.48 -16.18
C ARG A 124 3.76 17.10 -15.58
N ILE A 125 2.96 16.16 -16.08
CA ILE A 125 3.06 14.76 -15.69
C ILE A 125 3.80 14.01 -16.78
N MET A 126 4.89 13.33 -16.39
CA MET A 126 5.61 12.39 -17.24
C MET A 126 5.29 10.98 -16.75
N VAL A 127 4.85 10.11 -17.64
CA VAL A 127 4.44 8.73 -17.29
C VAL A 127 5.28 7.75 -18.08
N GLY A 128 5.86 6.77 -17.37
CA GLY A 128 6.68 5.73 -17.99
C GLY A 128 6.82 4.49 -17.12
N THR A 129 7.59 3.52 -17.63
CA THR A 129 8.12 2.42 -16.81
C THR A 129 9.39 2.89 -16.11
N MET A 130 9.85 2.15 -15.11
CA MET A 130 11.15 2.43 -14.46
C MET A 130 12.27 2.52 -15.49
N GLU A 131 12.31 1.59 -16.44
CA GLU A 131 13.33 1.54 -17.50
C GLU A 131 13.33 2.80 -18.38
N SER A 132 12.13 3.26 -18.80
CA SER A 132 12.01 4.47 -19.61
C SER A 132 12.41 5.73 -18.85
N LEU A 133 12.05 5.82 -17.56
CA LEU A 133 12.41 6.96 -16.71
C LEU A 133 13.92 7.02 -16.42
N LEU A 134 14.59 5.88 -16.32
CA LEU A 134 16.05 5.83 -16.16
C LEU A 134 16.80 6.36 -17.39
N GLN A 135 16.19 6.34 -18.58
CA GLN A 135 16.76 6.85 -19.82
C GLN A 135 16.45 8.34 -20.04
N GLU A 136 15.57 8.92 -19.23
CA GLU A 136 15.19 10.32 -19.35
C GLU A 136 16.36 11.28 -19.11
N THR A 137 16.40 12.34 -19.93
CA THR A 137 17.48 13.33 -19.87
C THR A 137 17.20 14.49 -18.92
N HIS A 138 15.97 14.60 -18.41
CA HIS A 138 15.58 15.68 -17.52
C HIS A 138 16.46 15.70 -16.26
N PRO A 139 17.09 16.84 -15.89
CA PRO A 139 18.08 16.90 -14.81
C PRO A 139 17.55 16.39 -13.46
N TRP A 140 16.31 16.73 -13.11
CA TRP A 140 15.70 16.30 -11.86
C TRP A 140 15.45 14.78 -11.84
N ILE A 141 14.95 14.20 -12.94
CA ILE A 141 14.72 12.75 -13.06
C ILE A 141 16.03 11.99 -12.89
N ARG A 142 17.09 12.45 -13.58
CA ARG A 142 18.42 11.86 -13.44
C ARG A 142 18.94 11.95 -12.01
N ALA A 143 18.81 13.11 -11.36
CA ALA A 143 19.24 13.29 -9.99
C ALA A 143 18.45 12.39 -9.01
N TYR A 144 17.15 12.21 -9.24
CA TYR A 144 16.28 11.40 -8.39
C TYR A 144 16.59 9.90 -8.53
N PHE A 145 16.54 9.36 -9.75
CA PHE A 145 16.71 7.93 -9.99
C PHE A 145 18.17 7.46 -10.03
N HIS A 146 19.11 8.29 -10.51
CA HIS A 146 20.54 7.96 -10.55
C HIS A 146 21.33 8.54 -9.35
N GLY A 147 20.67 9.19 -8.41
CA GLY A 147 21.29 9.64 -7.16
C GLY A 147 21.70 8.46 -6.25
N PRO A 148 22.37 8.73 -5.13
CA PRO A 148 22.86 7.66 -4.24
C PRO A 148 21.76 6.68 -3.78
N ARG A 149 20.56 7.18 -3.50
CA ARG A 149 19.41 6.36 -3.11
C ARG A 149 18.84 5.56 -4.27
N GLY A 150 18.67 6.18 -5.44
CA GLY A 150 18.19 5.48 -6.64
C GLY A 150 19.15 4.38 -7.10
N ARG A 151 20.47 4.58 -7.00
CA ARG A 151 21.46 3.55 -7.35
C ARG A 151 21.44 2.37 -6.40
N ALA A 152 21.22 2.58 -5.10
CA ALA A 152 21.10 1.50 -4.12
C ALA A 152 19.89 0.61 -4.42
N ALA A 153 18.75 1.21 -4.76
CA ALA A 153 17.52 0.49 -5.14
C ALA A 153 17.70 -0.37 -6.41
N ILE A 154 18.50 0.09 -7.38
CA ILE A 154 18.74 -0.62 -8.65
C ILE A 154 19.81 -1.71 -8.49
N ALA A 155 20.82 -1.52 -7.64
CA ALA A 155 21.96 -2.45 -7.46
C ALA A 155 21.65 -3.65 -6.56
N GLY A 156 20.51 -3.67 -5.86
CA GLY A 156 20.09 -4.75 -4.95
C GLY A 156 19.48 -5.97 -5.63
N ARG A 157 19.71 -6.18 -6.93
CA ARG A 157 19.31 -7.38 -7.69
C ARG A 157 20.39 -8.42 -7.79
#